data_bcba35fcbb8ddd9ee373a8166bec396e
#
_entry.id   bcba35fcbb8ddd9ee373a8166bec396e
#
_cell.length_a   1.000
_cell.length_b   1.000
_cell.length_c   1.000
_cell.angle_alpha   90.00
_cell.angle_beta   90.00
_cell.angle_gamma   90.00
#
_symmetry.space_group_name_H-M   'P 1'
#
loop_
_entity.id
_entity.type
_entity.pdbx_description
1 polymer ?
#
loop_
_entity_poly.entity_id
_entity_poly.type
_entity_poly.pdbx_seq_one_letter_code
_entity_poly.pdbx_strand_id
1 'polypeptide(L)'
;MKNLTSITIIAIILCIHKFDAQTLNHDVGLFIGSTNLQSDYGNTKEFFSQFTNNGTSLSLSHYLSFNENTSRWGVRNRILDHLKLKTEIKYLSNGAFSHRGHYAEKKNIEGEKIRAMKGSLKMFDVGLNLECFLKPLSDRNDYSYNMYLNPFFTFGFKYSFYTNGVTSELGDWNKDRTLLPTWYSEKNTLDIGAGKALSVCSGIGVVGKISSNIDLVTQVSYQYFFSDSIDGLIPYNDRETNFNEYSINIEFGIIYHLNFY
;
A
#
# COMPACT_ATOMS: atom_id res chain seq x y z
N MET A 1 13.61 21.36 22.98
CA MET A 1 14.48 20.27 23.48
C MET A 1 13.88 19.45 24.64
N LYS A 2 13.08 20.00 25.55
CA LYS A 2 12.48 19.23 26.68
C LYS A 2 11.52 18.10 26.26
N ASN A 3 10.83 18.22 25.13
CA ASN A 3 9.87 17.19 24.68
C ASN A 3 10.53 15.96 24.03
N LEU A 4 11.72 16.13 23.46
CA LEU A 4 12.44 15.03 22.82
C LEU A 4 13.01 14.05 23.86
N THR A 5 13.51 14.57 24.98
CA THR A 5 14.02 13.74 26.10
C THR A 5 12.90 12.93 26.75
N SER A 6 11.68 13.47 26.88
CA SER A 6 10.54 12.74 27.43
C SER A 6 10.09 11.58 26.55
N ILE A 7 10.08 11.76 25.22
CA ILE A 7 9.74 10.71 24.26
C ILE A 7 10.78 9.59 24.28
N THR A 8 12.06 9.95 24.37
CA THR A 8 13.15 8.97 24.45
C THR A 8 13.08 8.15 25.75
N ILE A 9 12.74 8.77 26.88
CA ILE A 9 12.59 8.07 28.17
C ILE A 9 11.39 7.12 28.12
N ILE A 10 10.25 7.51 27.54
CA ILE A 10 9.08 6.64 27.37
C ILE A 10 9.41 5.46 26.46
N ALA A 11 10.15 5.67 25.37
CA ALA A 11 10.57 4.59 24.48
C ALA A 11 11.52 3.60 25.18
N ILE A 12 12.45 4.09 26.00
CA ILE A 12 13.37 3.26 26.80
C ILE A 12 12.60 2.46 27.86
N ILE A 13 11.62 3.07 28.54
CA ILE A 13 10.80 2.39 29.55
C ILE A 13 9.96 1.28 28.90
N LEU A 14 9.42 1.49 27.70
CA LEU A 14 8.70 0.45 26.94
C LEU A 14 9.61 -0.71 26.52
N CYS A 15 10.91 -0.47 26.30
CA CYS A 15 11.87 -1.52 25.98
C CYS A 15 12.35 -2.33 27.19
N ILE A 16 12.18 -1.81 28.42
CA ILE A 16 12.67 -2.47 29.66
C ILE A 16 11.66 -3.45 30.24
N HIS A 17 10.39 -3.35 29.89
CA HIS A 17 9.42 -4.38 30.25
C HIS A 17 9.79 -5.69 29.54
N LYS A 18 10.40 -6.60 30.29
CA LYS A 18 10.49 -8.01 29.91
C LYS A 18 9.05 -8.50 29.77
N PHE A 19 8.56 -8.56 28.56
CA PHE A 19 7.40 -9.37 28.26
C PHE A 19 7.81 -10.79 28.60
N ASP A 20 7.26 -11.34 29.68
CA ASP A 20 7.40 -12.75 30.00
C ASP A 20 7.00 -13.52 28.74
N ALA A 21 7.93 -14.36 28.28
CA ALA A 21 8.00 -14.96 26.97
C ALA A 21 6.70 -15.66 26.54
N GLN A 22 5.80 -14.89 25.93
CA GLN A 22 4.93 -15.44 24.90
C GLN A 22 5.89 -15.83 23.76
N THR A 23 5.89 -17.08 23.37
CA THR A 23 6.67 -17.55 22.22
C THR A 23 6.08 -16.91 20.98
N LEU A 24 6.59 -15.73 20.63
CA LEU A 24 6.24 -15.03 19.40
C LEU A 24 6.92 -15.76 18.25
N ASN A 25 6.14 -16.23 17.30
CA ASN A 25 6.69 -16.74 16.05
C ASN A 25 6.91 -15.58 15.09
N HIS A 26 8.07 -15.58 14.47
CA HIS A 26 8.51 -14.59 13.52
C HIS A 26 8.52 -15.19 12.12
N ASP A 27 7.91 -14.48 11.16
CA ASP A 27 7.96 -14.88 9.75
C ASP A 27 8.41 -13.67 8.92
N VAL A 28 9.02 -13.94 7.78
CA VAL A 28 9.44 -12.91 6.82
C VAL A 28 8.78 -13.19 5.48
N GLY A 29 8.18 -12.17 4.87
CA GLY A 29 7.52 -12.26 3.59
C GLY A 29 8.13 -11.32 2.55
N LEU A 30 8.24 -11.81 1.32
CA LEU A 30 8.60 -11.03 0.15
C LEU A 30 7.45 -11.06 -0.85
N PHE A 31 7.04 -9.87 -1.32
CA PHE A 31 5.90 -9.73 -2.23
C PHE A 31 6.26 -8.91 -3.45
N ILE A 32 5.68 -9.27 -4.57
CA ILE A 32 5.67 -8.50 -5.80
C ILE A 32 4.22 -8.28 -6.21
N GLY A 33 3.91 -7.11 -6.75
CA GLY A 33 2.55 -6.82 -7.12
C GLY A 33 2.39 -5.74 -8.16
N SER A 34 1.14 -5.58 -8.55
CA SER A 34 0.65 -4.47 -9.37
C SER A 34 -0.20 -3.56 -8.50
N THR A 35 0.06 -2.26 -8.61
CA THR A 35 -0.70 -1.23 -7.92
C THR A 35 -1.35 -0.32 -8.94
N ASN A 36 -2.66 -0.20 -8.84
CA ASN A 36 -3.43 0.76 -9.61
C ASN A 36 -3.78 1.94 -8.72
N LEU A 37 -3.21 3.11 -9.01
CA LEU A 37 -3.55 4.35 -8.33
C LEU A 37 -4.73 5.00 -9.06
N GLN A 38 -5.78 5.25 -8.31
CA GLN A 38 -6.93 6.02 -8.76
C GLN A 38 -6.65 7.49 -8.47
N SER A 39 -6.39 8.24 -9.51
CA SER A 39 -5.90 9.61 -9.48
C SER A 39 -6.63 10.47 -10.53
N ASP A 40 -6.38 11.75 -10.54
CA ASP A 40 -6.95 12.72 -11.49
C ASP A 40 -6.54 12.49 -12.95
N TYR A 41 -5.58 11.58 -13.21
CA TYR A 41 -5.22 11.15 -14.57
C TYR A 41 -6.27 10.24 -15.22
N GLY A 42 -7.27 9.78 -14.48
CA GLY A 42 -8.35 8.94 -14.98
C GLY A 42 -9.70 9.64 -15.02
N ASN A 43 -10.70 8.98 -15.61
CA ASN A 43 -12.09 9.37 -15.42
C ASN A 43 -12.62 8.67 -14.17
N THR A 44 -12.90 9.43 -13.12
CA THR A 44 -13.41 8.90 -11.83
C THR A 44 -14.72 8.12 -11.97
N LYS A 45 -15.48 8.35 -13.06
CA LYS A 45 -16.73 7.64 -13.35
C LYS A 45 -16.54 6.31 -14.09
N GLU A 46 -15.33 6.05 -14.63
CA GLU A 46 -15.02 4.84 -15.39
C GLU A 46 -13.92 4.03 -14.73
N PHE A 47 -14.30 3.17 -13.78
CA PHE A 47 -13.38 2.33 -13.02
C PHE A 47 -12.37 1.56 -13.90
N PHE A 48 -12.80 1.04 -15.04
CA PHE A 48 -11.93 0.30 -15.96
C PHE A 48 -10.95 1.16 -16.75
N SER A 49 -11.21 2.44 -16.96
CA SER A 49 -10.30 3.34 -17.69
C SER A 49 -9.00 3.58 -16.93
N GLN A 50 -9.04 3.43 -15.63
CA GLN A 50 -7.89 3.68 -14.73
C GLN A 50 -7.00 2.44 -14.55
N PHE A 51 -7.47 1.22 -14.84
CA PHE A 51 -6.67 -0.02 -14.73
C PHE A 51 -5.42 -0.05 -15.62
N THR A 52 -5.29 0.88 -16.55
CA THR A 52 -4.13 0.96 -17.43
C THR A 52 -2.97 1.80 -16.85
N ASN A 53 -3.23 2.56 -15.78
CA ASN A 53 -2.23 3.32 -15.06
C ASN A 53 -1.62 2.48 -13.92
N ASN A 54 -1.13 1.28 -14.27
CA ASN A 54 -0.59 0.35 -13.29
C ASN A 54 0.87 0.64 -13.00
N GLY A 55 1.20 0.63 -11.72
CA GLY A 55 2.57 0.59 -11.22
C GLY A 55 2.96 -0.83 -10.79
N THR A 56 4.24 -1.03 -10.60
CA THR A 56 4.80 -2.23 -10.00
C THR A 56 5.20 -1.96 -8.56
N SER A 57 5.00 -2.94 -7.68
CA SER A 57 5.38 -2.83 -6.28
C SER A 57 6.22 -4.03 -5.84
N LEU A 58 7.13 -3.76 -4.92
CA LEU A 58 7.93 -4.75 -4.21
C LEU A 58 7.80 -4.45 -2.72
N SER A 59 7.49 -5.47 -1.90
CA SER A 59 7.41 -5.27 -0.47
C SER A 59 8.10 -6.37 0.32
N LEU A 60 8.67 -5.97 1.46
CA LEU A 60 9.23 -6.82 2.48
C LEU A 60 8.35 -6.69 3.72
N SER A 61 7.96 -7.81 4.30
CA SER A 61 7.09 -7.86 5.46
C SER A 61 7.69 -8.72 6.55
N HIS A 62 7.50 -8.30 7.78
CA HIS A 62 7.79 -9.08 8.97
C HIS A 62 6.49 -9.34 9.71
N TYR A 63 6.27 -10.58 10.10
CA TYR A 63 5.07 -11.03 10.79
C TYR A 63 5.38 -11.47 12.20
N LEU A 64 4.49 -11.11 13.11
CA LEU A 64 4.45 -11.61 14.47
C LEU A 64 3.14 -12.39 14.65
N SER A 65 3.23 -13.66 15.00
CA SER A 65 2.07 -14.47 15.40
C SER A 65 2.15 -14.84 16.86
N PHE A 66 0.99 -14.77 17.51
CA PHE A 66 0.83 -14.99 18.96
C PHE A 66 0.43 -16.44 19.22
N ASN A 67 1.20 -17.39 18.70
CA ASN A 67 0.86 -18.81 18.86
C ASN A 67 1.40 -19.32 20.21
N GLU A 68 0.54 -19.40 21.20
CA GLU A 68 0.84 -20.05 22.47
C GLU A 68 0.83 -21.59 22.32
N ASN A 69 1.93 -22.15 21.86
CA ASN A 69 2.09 -23.61 21.84
C ASN A 69 2.32 -24.23 23.22
N THR A 70 2.34 -23.43 24.30
CA THR A 70 2.68 -23.91 25.64
C THR A 70 1.92 -23.26 26.77
N SER A 71 0.62 -23.31 26.75
CA SER A 71 -0.08 -23.25 28.01
C SER A 71 -0.01 -24.64 28.65
N ARG A 72 0.77 -24.81 29.71
CA ARG A 72 0.86 -26.02 30.57
C ARG A 72 -0.50 -26.48 31.08
N TRP A 73 -1.56 -25.69 30.91
CA TRP A 73 -2.92 -25.87 31.38
C TRP A 73 -3.96 -25.99 30.24
N GLY A 74 -3.56 -26.10 28.99
CA GLY A 74 -4.47 -26.40 27.87
C GLY A 74 -5.48 -25.29 27.50
N VAL A 75 -5.37 -24.10 28.07
CA VAL A 75 -6.23 -22.95 27.70
C VAL A 75 -5.64 -22.23 26.53
N ARG A 76 -6.08 -22.58 25.34
CA ARG A 76 -5.72 -21.93 24.07
C ARG A 76 -6.46 -20.61 23.95
N ASN A 77 -5.75 -19.50 23.75
CA ASN A 77 -6.42 -18.23 23.42
C ASN A 77 -6.88 -18.30 21.97
N ARG A 78 -8.14 -18.69 21.75
CA ARG A 78 -8.70 -18.87 20.41
C ARG A 78 -8.61 -17.65 19.51
N ILE A 79 -8.67 -16.45 20.08
CA ILE A 79 -8.64 -15.20 19.29
C ILE A 79 -7.25 -14.95 18.75
N LEU A 80 -6.21 -15.08 19.56
CA LEU A 80 -4.82 -14.82 19.15
C LEU A 80 -4.31 -15.82 18.11
N ASP A 81 -4.86 -17.03 18.08
CA ASP A 81 -4.55 -18.07 17.09
C ASP A 81 -5.06 -17.73 15.67
N HIS A 82 -5.86 -16.65 15.53
CA HIS A 82 -6.34 -16.14 14.25
C HIS A 82 -5.67 -14.83 13.82
N LEU A 83 -4.73 -14.31 14.61
CA LEU A 83 -4.18 -12.97 14.38
C LEU A 83 -2.68 -13.02 14.06
N LYS A 84 -2.27 -12.23 13.07
CA LYS A 84 -0.88 -11.85 12.81
C LYS A 84 -0.75 -10.34 12.75
N LEU A 85 0.32 -9.83 13.36
CA LEU A 85 0.73 -8.45 13.19
C LEU A 85 1.79 -8.40 12.10
N LYS A 86 1.54 -7.62 11.03
CA LYS A 86 2.43 -7.46 9.87
C LYS A 86 3.01 -6.06 9.87
N THR A 87 4.32 -5.94 9.95
CA THR A 87 5.05 -4.72 9.57
C THR A 87 5.51 -4.83 8.13
N GLU A 88 5.32 -3.78 7.35
CA GLU A 88 5.57 -3.80 5.91
C GLU A 88 6.39 -2.60 5.48
N ILE A 89 7.37 -2.83 4.63
CA ILE A 89 8.07 -1.82 3.84
C ILE A 89 7.78 -2.12 2.38
N LYS A 90 7.22 -1.15 1.65
CA LYS A 90 6.81 -1.33 0.26
C LYS A 90 7.36 -0.20 -0.60
N TYR A 91 7.94 -0.55 -1.72
CA TYR A 91 8.32 0.37 -2.78
C TYR A 91 7.36 0.21 -3.96
N LEU A 92 6.83 1.31 -4.43
CA LEU A 92 5.96 1.42 -5.60
C LEU A 92 6.63 2.32 -6.63
N SER A 93 6.61 1.90 -7.88
CA SER A 93 6.99 2.74 -9.01
C SER A 93 5.93 2.65 -10.10
N ASN A 94 5.38 3.80 -10.46
CA ASN A 94 4.55 3.97 -11.63
C ASN A 94 5.21 4.99 -12.57
N GLY A 95 5.64 4.53 -13.73
CA GLY A 95 6.46 5.35 -14.63
C GLY A 95 5.69 6.26 -15.56
N ALA A 96 4.38 6.02 -15.77
CA ALA A 96 3.61 6.80 -16.73
C ALA A 96 2.10 6.73 -16.46
N PHE A 97 1.57 7.70 -15.73
CA PHE A 97 0.13 7.99 -15.76
C PHE A 97 -0.23 8.67 -17.08
N SER A 98 -1.35 8.29 -17.65
CA SER A 98 -1.88 8.92 -18.86
C SER A 98 -3.33 9.30 -18.63
N HIS A 99 -3.69 10.52 -19.03
CA HIS A 99 -5.08 10.94 -19.01
C HIS A 99 -5.91 10.12 -20.00
N ARG A 100 -7.08 9.68 -19.55
CA ARG A 100 -8.05 8.92 -20.33
C ARG A 100 -9.47 9.43 -20.06
N GLY A 101 -10.42 9.01 -20.91
CA GLY A 101 -11.82 9.37 -20.79
C GLY A 101 -12.22 10.50 -21.73
N HIS A 102 -13.46 10.95 -21.58
CA HIS A 102 -14.14 11.83 -22.53
C HIS A 102 -13.36 13.09 -22.94
N TYR A 103 -12.66 13.73 -21.99
CA TYR A 103 -11.87 14.94 -22.28
C TYR A 103 -10.61 14.64 -23.07
N ALA A 104 -9.94 13.52 -22.77
CA ALA A 104 -8.76 13.08 -23.50
C ALA A 104 -9.08 12.59 -24.93
N GLU A 105 -10.29 12.11 -25.17
CA GLU A 105 -10.74 11.63 -26.49
C GLU A 105 -11.17 12.74 -27.44
N LYS A 106 -11.37 13.96 -26.95
CA LYS A 106 -11.74 15.10 -27.80
C LYS A 106 -10.64 15.41 -28.81
N LYS A 107 -11.04 15.57 -30.08
CA LYS A 107 -10.16 15.95 -31.20
C LYS A 107 -10.00 17.47 -31.30
N ASN A 108 -9.62 18.11 -30.22
CA ASN A 108 -9.33 19.54 -30.15
C ASN A 108 -7.96 19.77 -29.47
N ILE A 109 -7.49 21.01 -29.47
CA ILE A 109 -6.20 21.41 -28.90
C ILE A 109 -6.10 21.03 -27.41
N GLU A 110 -7.18 21.21 -26.64
CA GLU A 110 -7.20 20.85 -25.22
C GLU A 110 -7.10 19.35 -25.02
N GLY A 111 -7.81 18.53 -25.82
CA GLY A 111 -7.70 17.07 -25.77
C GLY A 111 -6.30 16.58 -26.17
N GLU A 112 -5.62 17.27 -27.08
CA GLU A 112 -4.22 16.96 -27.43
C GLU A 112 -3.27 17.25 -26.26
N LYS A 113 -3.41 18.40 -25.60
CA LYS A 113 -2.62 18.76 -24.41
C LYS A 113 -2.84 17.76 -23.27
N ILE A 114 -4.09 17.32 -23.02
CA ILE A 114 -4.42 16.32 -22.00
C ILE A 114 -3.71 14.99 -22.32
N ARG A 115 -3.78 14.51 -23.57
CA ARG A 115 -3.11 13.26 -23.97
C ARG A 115 -1.59 13.33 -23.88
N ALA A 116 -1.02 14.50 -24.16
CA ALA A 116 0.41 14.74 -24.09
C ALA A 116 0.93 14.82 -22.65
N MET A 117 0.06 15.10 -21.68
CA MET A 117 0.42 15.20 -20.28
C MET A 117 0.58 13.80 -19.67
N LYS A 118 1.74 13.56 -19.06
CA LYS A 118 2.09 12.28 -18.42
C LYS A 118 2.54 12.54 -16.98
N GLY A 119 2.05 11.71 -16.07
CA GLY A 119 2.46 11.72 -14.69
C GLY A 119 3.41 10.58 -14.36
N SER A 120 4.16 10.72 -13.29
CA SER A 120 4.98 9.65 -12.72
C SER A 120 4.92 9.70 -11.20
N LEU A 121 4.99 8.53 -10.56
CA LEU A 121 4.96 8.39 -9.11
C LEU A 121 5.97 7.33 -8.67
N LYS A 122 6.77 7.68 -7.67
CA LYS A 122 7.56 6.75 -6.88
C LYS A 122 7.15 6.91 -5.43
N MET A 123 6.87 5.81 -4.75
CA MET A 123 6.39 5.84 -3.37
C MET A 123 7.09 4.77 -2.53
N PHE A 124 7.37 5.13 -1.30
CA PHE A 124 7.93 4.25 -0.28
C PHE A 124 7.00 4.28 0.93
N ASP A 125 6.38 3.14 1.23
CA ASP A 125 5.43 2.97 2.32
C ASP A 125 6.08 2.24 3.48
N VAL A 126 5.77 2.69 4.69
CA VAL A 126 6.00 1.95 5.93
C VAL A 126 4.65 1.71 6.60
N GLY A 127 4.30 0.46 6.83
CA GLY A 127 2.97 0.09 7.29
C GLY A 127 2.96 -0.86 8.48
N LEU A 128 1.87 -0.78 9.23
CA LEU A 128 1.51 -1.72 10.29
C LEU A 128 0.10 -2.22 10.03
N ASN A 129 -0.03 -3.53 9.84
CA ASN A 129 -1.28 -4.18 9.48
C ASN A 129 -1.60 -5.30 10.48
N LEU A 130 -2.87 -5.48 10.79
CA LEU A 130 -3.39 -6.63 11.49
C LEU A 130 -4.05 -7.57 10.47
N GLU A 131 -3.63 -8.83 10.45
CA GLU A 131 -4.22 -9.87 9.63
C GLU A 131 -5.06 -10.80 10.50
N CYS A 132 -6.32 -11.01 10.09
CA CYS A 132 -7.29 -11.87 10.77
C CYS A 132 -7.60 -13.08 9.89
N PHE A 133 -7.18 -14.26 10.31
CA PHE A 133 -7.30 -15.51 9.58
C PHE A 133 -8.63 -16.22 9.92
N LEU A 134 -9.27 -16.83 8.92
CA LEU A 134 -10.52 -17.56 9.12
C LEU A 134 -10.30 -18.90 9.84
N LYS A 135 -9.16 -19.54 9.61
CA LYS A 135 -8.80 -20.79 10.28
C LYS A 135 -7.71 -20.52 11.31
N PRO A 136 -7.65 -21.28 12.41
CA PRO A 136 -6.57 -21.19 13.38
C PRO A 136 -5.20 -21.38 12.71
N LEU A 137 -4.23 -20.56 13.09
CA LEU A 137 -2.86 -20.65 12.55
C LEU A 137 -2.16 -21.94 12.97
N SER A 138 -2.55 -22.49 14.12
CA SER A 138 -2.06 -23.77 14.63
C SER A 138 -2.44 -24.96 13.75
N ASP A 139 -3.59 -24.90 13.07
CA ASP A 139 -4.04 -25.99 12.19
C ASP A 139 -3.08 -26.21 11.01
N ARG A 140 -2.25 -25.20 10.66
CA ARG A 140 -1.23 -25.34 9.63
C ARG A 140 -0.28 -26.52 9.86
N ASN A 141 0.00 -26.84 11.12
CA ASN A 141 0.92 -27.93 11.49
C ASN A 141 0.27 -29.30 11.35
N ASP A 142 -1.05 -29.39 11.51
CA ASP A 142 -1.80 -30.66 11.46
C ASP A 142 -1.98 -31.18 10.03
N TYR A 143 -1.86 -30.30 9.01
CA TYR A 143 -1.97 -30.66 7.60
C TYR A 143 -0.61 -31.08 7.02
N SER A 144 -0.22 -32.33 7.23
CA SER A 144 1.07 -32.85 6.77
C SER A 144 1.13 -33.06 5.24
N TYR A 145 -0.01 -33.37 4.58
CA TYR A 145 -0.05 -33.78 3.17
C TYR A 145 -1.12 -33.07 2.32
N ASN A 146 -2.05 -32.35 2.89
CA ASN A 146 -3.11 -31.68 2.17
C ASN A 146 -2.80 -30.19 2.02
N MET A 147 -3.19 -29.61 0.89
CA MET A 147 -3.08 -28.19 0.63
C MET A 147 -3.87 -27.41 1.68
N TYR A 148 -3.17 -26.81 2.66
CA TYR A 148 -3.77 -25.94 3.65
C TYR A 148 -3.95 -24.55 3.04
N LEU A 149 -5.21 -24.15 2.85
CA LEU A 149 -5.57 -22.80 2.42
C LEU A 149 -6.26 -22.08 3.57
N ASN A 150 -5.77 -20.89 3.91
CA ASN A 150 -6.32 -20.06 4.97
C ASN A 150 -6.59 -18.65 4.45
N PRO A 151 -7.86 -18.30 4.21
CA PRO A 151 -8.24 -16.94 3.87
C PRO A 151 -8.05 -16.00 5.06
N PHE A 152 -7.72 -14.73 4.77
CA PHE A 152 -7.56 -13.70 5.80
C PHE A 152 -8.09 -12.35 5.35
N PHE A 153 -8.40 -11.51 6.32
CA PHE A 153 -8.65 -10.09 6.16
C PHE A 153 -7.45 -9.32 6.73
N THR A 154 -7.10 -8.23 6.09
CA THR A 154 -6.08 -7.30 6.60
C THR A 154 -6.66 -5.91 6.77
N PHE A 155 -6.22 -5.23 7.83
CA PHE A 155 -6.52 -3.84 8.10
C PHE A 155 -5.33 -3.18 8.77
N GLY A 156 -5.02 -1.93 8.38
CA GLY A 156 -3.89 -1.23 8.97
C GLY A 156 -3.72 0.20 8.50
N PHE A 157 -2.57 0.75 8.88
CA PHE A 157 -2.17 2.11 8.56
C PHE A 157 -0.81 2.08 7.88
N LYS A 158 -0.63 3.01 6.92
CA LYS A 158 0.66 3.20 6.24
C LYS A 158 1.02 4.68 6.23
N TYR A 159 2.31 4.93 6.32
CA TYR A 159 2.90 6.23 6.11
C TYR A 159 3.74 6.18 4.83
N SER A 160 3.40 7.04 3.89
CA SER A 160 3.94 7.03 2.54
C SER A 160 4.84 8.25 2.34
N PHE A 161 6.02 8.02 1.79
CA PHE A 161 6.92 9.03 1.25
C PHE A 161 6.85 8.92 -0.27
N TYR A 162 6.46 9.98 -0.96
CA TYR A 162 6.32 9.91 -2.40
C TYR A 162 7.06 11.03 -3.11
N THR A 163 7.34 10.80 -4.39
CA THR A 163 7.83 11.81 -5.33
C THR A 163 7.04 11.64 -6.61
N ASN A 164 6.33 12.69 -6.98
CA ASN A 164 5.57 12.76 -8.20
C ASN A 164 6.25 13.67 -9.22
N GLY A 165 5.86 13.52 -10.49
CA GLY A 165 6.36 14.35 -11.58
C GLY A 165 5.36 14.41 -12.71
N VAL A 166 5.33 15.55 -13.40
CA VAL A 166 4.49 15.79 -14.58
C VAL A 166 5.37 16.16 -15.74
N THR A 167 5.14 15.55 -16.88
CA THR A 167 5.82 15.86 -18.15
C THR A 167 4.79 16.10 -19.27
N SER A 168 5.18 16.80 -20.33
CA SER A 168 4.34 16.96 -21.51
C SER A 168 5.13 16.55 -22.75
N GLU A 169 4.53 15.74 -23.61
CA GLU A 169 5.11 15.36 -24.91
C GLU A 169 5.20 16.53 -25.89
N LEU A 170 4.46 17.62 -25.63
CA LEU A 170 4.48 18.85 -26.46
C LEU A 170 5.70 19.73 -26.18
N GLY A 171 6.42 19.49 -25.08
CA GLY A 171 7.62 20.25 -24.73
C GLY A 171 7.79 20.50 -23.23
N ASP A 172 8.72 21.42 -22.91
CA ASP A 172 9.06 21.78 -21.53
C ASP A 172 8.03 22.80 -20.97
N TRP A 173 7.01 22.28 -20.30
CA TRP A 173 5.94 23.07 -19.69
C TRP A 173 6.43 24.02 -18.57
N ASN A 174 7.61 23.78 -17.99
CA ASN A 174 8.20 24.71 -17.02
C ASN A 174 8.58 26.04 -17.65
N LYS A 175 8.91 26.03 -18.96
CA LYS A 175 9.22 27.24 -19.74
C LYS A 175 7.97 27.86 -20.34
N ASP A 176 7.03 27.02 -20.78
CA ASP A 176 5.80 27.46 -21.40
C ASP A 176 4.59 26.68 -20.87
N ARG A 177 3.87 27.28 -19.95
CA ARG A 177 2.67 26.68 -19.34
C ARG A 177 1.50 26.54 -20.30
N THR A 178 1.52 27.20 -21.46
CA THR A 178 0.46 27.04 -22.47
C THR A 178 0.46 25.64 -23.09
N LEU A 179 1.53 24.86 -22.90
CA LEU A 179 1.62 23.45 -23.30
C LEU A 179 0.77 22.51 -22.43
N LEU A 180 0.34 22.99 -21.25
CA LEU A 180 -0.59 22.25 -20.39
C LEU A 180 -2.04 22.58 -20.75
N PRO A 181 -2.97 21.69 -20.40
CA PRO A 181 -4.42 21.98 -20.47
C PRO A 181 -4.76 23.25 -19.67
N THR A 182 -5.80 23.95 -20.07
CA THR A 182 -6.20 25.23 -19.45
C THR A 182 -6.39 25.11 -17.94
N TRP A 183 -6.91 23.98 -17.45
CA TRP A 183 -7.12 23.72 -16.01
C TRP A 183 -5.81 23.64 -15.21
N TYR A 184 -4.70 23.24 -15.83
CA TYR A 184 -3.39 23.08 -15.21
C TYR A 184 -2.39 24.17 -15.60
N SER A 185 -2.79 25.12 -16.43
CA SER A 185 -1.92 26.21 -16.88
C SER A 185 -1.74 27.31 -15.82
N GLU A 186 -2.66 27.42 -14.85
CA GLU A 186 -2.58 28.38 -13.76
C GLU A 186 -1.50 28.01 -12.73
N LYS A 187 -1.04 29.02 -11.99
CA LYS A 187 -0.13 28.78 -10.87
C LYS A 187 -0.88 28.04 -9.74
N ASN A 188 -0.21 27.10 -9.10
CA ASN A 188 -0.72 26.29 -7.97
C ASN A 188 -1.75 25.20 -8.35
N THR A 189 -1.82 24.81 -9.62
CA THR A 189 -2.62 23.65 -10.06
C THR A 189 -1.81 22.35 -10.11
N LEU A 190 -0.51 22.44 -9.86
CA LEU A 190 0.42 21.32 -9.84
C LEU A 190 1.24 21.37 -8.54
N ASP A 191 1.24 20.28 -7.78
CA ASP A 191 2.05 20.04 -6.58
C ASP A 191 3.08 18.95 -6.87
N ILE A 192 4.18 19.35 -7.53
CA ILE A 192 5.20 18.44 -8.03
C ILE A 192 6.38 18.41 -7.07
N GLY A 193 6.83 17.22 -6.79
CA GLY A 193 8.00 16.98 -5.96
C GLY A 193 7.83 15.91 -4.91
N ALA A 194 8.55 16.06 -3.80
CA ALA A 194 8.51 15.11 -2.70
C ALA A 194 7.42 15.48 -1.69
N GLY A 195 6.58 14.51 -1.34
CA GLY A 195 5.51 14.66 -0.36
C GLY A 195 5.44 13.49 0.61
N LYS A 196 4.49 13.59 1.53
CA LYS A 196 4.20 12.58 2.56
C LYS A 196 2.71 12.47 2.74
N ALA A 197 2.23 11.24 2.92
CA ALA A 197 0.81 10.98 3.16
C ALA A 197 0.63 9.90 4.21
N LEU A 198 -0.41 10.06 5.04
CA LEU A 198 -0.94 9.00 5.88
C LEU A 198 -2.05 8.29 5.11
N SER A 199 -2.18 6.99 5.27
CA SER A 199 -3.24 6.20 4.64
C SER A 199 -3.74 5.10 5.56
N VAL A 200 -4.97 4.67 5.31
CA VAL A 200 -5.52 3.43 5.84
C VAL A 200 -5.56 2.39 4.74
N CYS A 201 -5.34 1.14 5.11
CA CYS A 201 -5.46 0.04 4.17
C CYS A 201 -6.35 -1.07 4.73
N SER A 202 -7.04 -1.72 3.82
CA SER A 202 -7.84 -2.91 4.09
C SER A 202 -7.73 -3.87 2.92
N GLY A 203 -7.91 -5.17 3.15
CA GLY A 203 -7.80 -6.13 2.07
C GLY A 203 -8.21 -7.53 2.47
N ILE A 204 -8.14 -8.41 1.49
CA ILE A 204 -8.40 -9.84 1.64
C ILE A 204 -7.27 -10.62 0.97
N GLY A 205 -6.98 -11.78 1.49
CA GLY A 205 -5.98 -12.65 0.89
C GLY A 205 -6.19 -14.11 1.27
N VAL A 206 -5.35 -14.94 0.68
CA VAL A 206 -5.29 -16.37 0.97
C VAL A 206 -3.83 -16.77 1.13
N VAL A 207 -3.54 -17.49 2.20
CA VAL A 207 -2.26 -18.17 2.43
C VAL A 207 -2.41 -19.63 2.09
N GLY A 208 -1.47 -20.16 1.32
CA GLY A 208 -1.38 -21.56 0.96
C GLY A 208 -0.05 -22.17 1.41
N LYS A 209 -0.09 -23.22 2.24
CA LYS A 209 1.12 -23.97 2.65
C LYS A 209 1.71 -24.73 1.49
N ILE A 210 2.99 -24.51 1.22
CA ILE A 210 3.77 -25.30 0.27
C ILE A 210 4.65 -26.32 0.97
N SER A 211 5.32 -25.88 2.04
CA SER A 211 6.20 -26.73 2.83
C SER A 211 6.07 -26.42 4.33
N SER A 212 6.85 -27.12 5.17
CA SER A 212 6.91 -26.81 6.60
C SER A 212 7.22 -25.35 6.89
N ASN A 213 8.12 -24.75 6.07
CA ASN A 213 8.67 -23.43 6.34
C ASN A 213 8.26 -22.36 5.32
N ILE A 214 7.49 -22.73 4.27
CA ILE A 214 7.18 -21.82 3.17
C ILE A 214 5.68 -21.84 2.88
N ASP A 215 5.11 -20.62 2.84
CA ASP A 215 3.74 -20.39 2.40
C ASP A 215 3.73 -19.47 1.17
N LEU A 216 2.80 -19.69 0.25
CA LEU A 216 2.42 -18.72 -0.79
C LEU A 216 1.28 -17.86 -0.31
N VAL A 217 1.32 -16.60 -0.73
CA VAL A 217 0.25 -15.64 -0.43
C VAL A 217 -0.19 -14.94 -1.68
N THR A 218 -1.49 -14.78 -1.80
CA THR A 218 -2.12 -13.87 -2.78
C THR A 218 -3.02 -12.95 -2.02
N GLN A 219 -2.90 -11.63 -2.26
CA GLN A 219 -3.75 -10.64 -1.60
C GLN A 219 -4.18 -9.54 -2.54
N VAL A 220 -5.36 -9.00 -2.28
CA VAL A 220 -5.88 -7.76 -2.88
C VAL A 220 -6.13 -6.79 -1.74
N SER A 221 -5.58 -5.59 -1.84
CA SER A 221 -5.74 -4.56 -0.83
C SER A 221 -6.14 -3.22 -1.45
N TYR A 222 -6.94 -2.50 -0.69
CA TYR A 222 -7.36 -1.13 -0.94
C TYR A 222 -6.63 -0.22 0.04
N GLN A 223 -6.01 0.86 -0.44
CA GLN A 223 -5.31 1.86 0.38
C GLN A 223 -5.89 3.23 0.05
N TYR A 224 -6.47 3.89 1.06
CA TYR A 224 -7.03 5.22 0.97
C TYR A 224 -6.07 6.22 1.62
N PHE A 225 -5.67 7.23 0.85
CA PHE A 225 -4.74 8.26 1.31
C PHE A 225 -5.53 9.45 1.86
N PHE A 226 -5.00 10.06 2.92
CA PHE A 226 -5.53 11.32 3.46
C PHE A 226 -4.85 12.54 2.82
N SER A 227 -4.56 12.47 1.55
CA SER A 227 -3.93 13.50 0.73
C SER A 227 -4.52 13.46 -0.68
N ASP A 228 -4.61 14.60 -1.30
CA ASP A 228 -5.19 14.87 -2.63
C ASP A 228 -4.11 15.37 -3.61
N SER A 229 -2.83 15.14 -3.31
CA SER A 229 -1.73 15.65 -4.15
C SER A 229 -0.67 14.59 -4.47
N ILE A 230 -0.99 13.32 -4.29
CA ILE A 230 -0.02 12.23 -4.50
C ILE A 230 0.35 12.11 -5.98
N ASP A 231 -0.60 12.33 -6.88
CA ASP A 231 -0.40 12.30 -8.33
C ASP A 231 0.21 13.61 -8.89
N GLY A 232 0.28 14.65 -8.06
CA GLY A 232 0.83 15.97 -8.42
C GLY A 232 -0.15 16.92 -9.07
N LEU A 233 -1.43 16.59 -9.13
CA LEU A 233 -2.49 17.41 -9.71
C LEU A 233 -3.36 18.01 -8.60
N ILE A 234 -3.55 19.33 -8.64
CA ILE A 234 -4.50 20.05 -7.77
C ILE A 234 -5.36 20.92 -8.68
N PRO A 235 -6.41 20.37 -9.29
CA PRO A 235 -7.23 21.13 -10.21
C PRO A 235 -7.97 22.26 -9.49
N TYR A 236 -7.85 23.46 -10.04
CA TYR A 236 -8.48 24.66 -9.50
C TYR A 236 -9.99 24.61 -9.75
N ASN A 237 -10.77 24.60 -8.67
CA ASN A 237 -12.23 24.80 -8.68
C ASN A 237 -13.07 23.71 -9.38
N ASP A 238 -12.56 22.49 -9.54
CA ASP A 238 -13.35 21.38 -10.08
C ASP A 238 -13.99 20.56 -8.95
N ARG A 239 -15.31 20.51 -8.92
CA ARG A 239 -16.07 19.70 -7.95
C ARG A 239 -15.93 18.19 -8.17
N GLU A 240 -15.41 17.77 -9.32
CA GLU A 240 -15.31 16.36 -9.69
C GLU A 240 -14.03 15.72 -9.15
N THR A 241 -13.01 16.52 -8.75
CA THR A 241 -11.68 16.06 -8.34
C THR A 241 -11.35 16.28 -6.86
N ASN A 242 -12.30 16.71 -6.04
CA ASN A 242 -12.12 16.90 -4.58
C ASN A 242 -12.13 15.59 -3.78
N PHE A 243 -11.72 14.48 -4.37
CA PHE A 243 -11.67 13.19 -3.68
C PHE A 243 -10.21 12.78 -3.48
N ASN A 244 -9.88 12.47 -2.23
CA ASN A 244 -8.57 11.89 -1.91
C ASN A 244 -8.29 10.64 -2.75
N GLU A 245 -7.03 10.48 -3.14
CA GLU A 245 -6.61 9.36 -3.94
C GLU A 245 -6.68 8.04 -3.17
N TYR A 246 -6.84 6.96 -3.91
CA TYR A 246 -6.77 5.62 -3.38
C TYR A 246 -6.07 4.67 -4.34
N SER A 247 -5.54 3.59 -3.84
CA SER A 247 -4.92 2.56 -4.67
C SER A 247 -5.52 1.18 -4.41
N ILE A 248 -5.56 0.39 -5.48
CA ILE A 248 -5.89 -1.03 -5.43
C ILE A 248 -4.61 -1.80 -5.75
N ASN A 249 -4.23 -2.70 -4.86
CA ASN A 249 -3.01 -3.48 -4.99
C ASN A 249 -3.36 -4.96 -5.12
N ILE A 250 -2.73 -5.63 -6.06
CA ILE A 250 -2.78 -7.09 -6.21
C ILE A 250 -1.36 -7.59 -6.02
N GLU A 251 -1.13 -8.40 -5.00
CA GLU A 251 0.21 -8.84 -4.62
C GLU A 251 0.27 -10.35 -4.48
N PHE A 252 1.39 -10.91 -4.92
CA PHE A 252 1.78 -12.31 -4.74
C PHE A 252 3.06 -12.35 -3.92
N GLY A 253 3.14 -13.27 -2.98
CA GLY A 253 4.28 -13.32 -2.09
C GLY A 253 4.58 -14.72 -1.57
N ILE A 254 5.75 -14.80 -0.97
CA ILE A 254 6.24 -15.97 -0.26
C ILE A 254 6.51 -15.55 1.17
N ILE A 255 6.02 -16.32 2.14
CA ILE A 255 6.33 -16.18 3.55
C ILE A 255 7.25 -17.32 3.97
N TYR A 256 8.35 -16.99 4.62
CA TYR A 256 9.27 -17.91 5.24
C TYR A 256 9.13 -17.86 6.75
N HIS A 257 8.86 -19.02 7.38
CA HIS A 257 8.71 -19.17 8.82
C HIS A 257 10.08 -19.35 9.48
N LEU A 258 10.42 -18.41 10.37
CA LEU A 258 11.67 -18.45 11.12
C LEU A 258 11.47 -19.30 12.38
N ASN A 259 12.04 -20.51 12.39
CA ASN A 259 12.04 -21.35 13.59
C ASN A 259 13.26 -20.96 14.44
N PHE A 260 13.03 -20.17 15.47
CA PHE A 260 14.05 -19.96 16.50
C PHE A 260 13.92 -21.09 17.53
N TYR A 261 14.95 -21.94 17.61
CA TYR A 261 15.09 -22.99 18.61
C TYR A 261 15.60 -22.42 19.94
#